data_7e82f6450cf142e4cdb6d03989510431
#
_entry.id   7e82f6450cf142e4cdb6d03989510431
#
_cell.length_a   1.000
_cell.length_b   1.000
_cell.length_c   1.000
_cell.angle_alpha   90.00
_cell.angle_beta   90.00
_cell.angle_gamma   90.00
#
_symmetry.space_group_name_H-M   'P 1'
#
loop_
_entity.id
_entity.type
_entity.pdbx_description
1 polymer ?
#
loop_
_entity_poly.entity_id
_entity_poly.type
_entity_poly.pdbx_seq_one_letter_code
_entity_poly.pdbx_strand_id
1 'polypeptide(L)'
;MASAIALSIAATVLLRPVAGTNTGTAHCASSSYDPGSVYFTDQCYKDIQNCITKLTANASVVDCSGSNISMQQQANLGSSNPNSDINVSFKSMVDLCLLSGSTSGTWGWSDNQWYWLWTGGACYTTDGGPNDIKTRPAPYCLQDRDSSLPECYPQPRAGGGPLKVLKIAKTTNGFTSSARGWNTYGAQALTNGSTLIPSFAGQSGLWYTQKFVETQCGVLANSKFKAAGYNMCSLDSGWQSFEEVDDNGRIIYNETRFDMPKLGPWLHQKDLKFGLYITPGVPCQAANKTIKGTNIKVGDVFNGNFDQILCQFDYSKDGVQQWHDSVVDLWASWGVDMIKLDYITPGSPQNGAMLGCQNSDAVVAYQKAIAKTGKDIRLNISWKLCRNETWLPVWNGLAESMRTDQDINNYGHETFLDWGVAQRAIENYRQYIGLQAQRNAPITIYPDMDNLFAANSEKLTGVNDTMRTTVMNHWLGAGANLILGSDLTATDDLGYKLLTSPQSTTAANFFAQYPMQPRNPRTGNNLAQQLQAWVAGPSDSGKEAYVLIANYGPDQGSGGFGTHLYGKQAVTVSLAGLGLSCSQWKFTDVWSGNSTKVNNYYTAYLTEGQSQLLHLTKS
;
A
#
# COMPACT_ATOMS: atom_id res chain seq x y z
N MET A 1 3.74 -7.37 7.58
CA MET A 1 2.41 -7.09 8.18
C MET A 1 1.28 -7.18 7.16
N ALA A 2 1.32 -6.56 5.97
CA ALA A 2 0.29 -6.77 4.92
C ALA A 2 0.08 -8.24 4.53
N SER A 3 1.13 -9.05 4.62
CA SER A 3 1.06 -10.51 4.42
C SER A 3 0.06 -11.22 5.32
N ALA A 4 -0.10 -10.75 6.56
CA ALA A 4 -1.04 -11.32 7.50
C ALA A 4 -2.51 -11.08 7.09
N ILE A 5 -2.80 -9.94 6.43
CA ILE A 5 -4.16 -9.61 5.98
C ILE A 5 -4.58 -10.50 4.80
N ALA A 6 -3.72 -10.59 3.82
CA ALA A 6 -3.98 -11.46 2.66
C ALA A 6 -4.13 -12.92 3.09
N LEU A 7 -3.32 -13.35 4.10
CA LEU A 7 -3.41 -14.67 4.68
C LEU A 7 -4.70 -14.90 5.48
N SER A 8 -5.14 -13.93 6.28
CA SER A 8 -6.37 -14.08 7.06
C SER A 8 -7.61 -14.08 6.17
N ILE A 9 -7.59 -13.31 5.08
CA ILE A 9 -8.70 -13.30 4.10
C ILE A 9 -8.68 -14.57 3.25
N ALA A 10 -7.51 -15.02 2.78
CA ALA A 10 -7.40 -16.26 2.03
C ALA A 10 -7.72 -17.50 2.89
N ALA A 11 -7.26 -17.52 4.15
CA ALA A 11 -7.59 -18.59 5.10
C ALA A 11 -9.10 -18.57 5.47
N THR A 12 -9.72 -17.41 5.54
CA THR A 12 -11.15 -17.28 5.87
C THR A 12 -12.05 -17.67 4.69
N VAL A 13 -11.59 -17.52 3.46
CA VAL A 13 -12.35 -17.91 2.25
C VAL A 13 -12.29 -19.42 1.99
N LEU A 14 -11.17 -20.09 2.36
CA LEU A 14 -11.05 -21.55 2.25
C LEU A 14 -11.68 -22.31 3.42
N LEU A 15 -11.97 -21.62 4.52
CA LEU A 15 -12.52 -22.20 5.73
C LEU A 15 -13.89 -21.57 6.01
N ARG A 16 -14.98 -22.29 5.74
CA ARG A 16 -16.27 -21.97 6.37
C ARG A 16 -16.04 -21.89 7.87
N PRO A 17 -16.35 -20.77 8.53
CA PRO A 17 -16.14 -20.67 9.96
C PRO A 17 -17.01 -21.73 10.66
N VAL A 18 -16.36 -22.75 11.21
CA VAL A 18 -16.97 -23.55 12.25
C VAL A 18 -16.94 -22.65 13.48
N ALA A 19 -18.10 -22.35 14.04
CA ALA A 19 -18.23 -21.46 15.21
C ALA A 19 -17.27 -21.92 16.32
N GLY A 20 -16.31 -21.08 16.71
CA GLY A 20 -15.42 -21.30 17.86
C GLY A 20 -13.95 -21.58 17.52
N THR A 21 -13.51 -21.47 16.27
CA THR A 21 -12.09 -21.70 15.91
C THR A 21 -11.26 -20.42 16.01
N ASN A 22 -10.17 -20.45 16.78
CA ASN A 22 -9.16 -19.39 16.79
C ASN A 22 -8.39 -19.40 15.46
N THR A 23 -8.32 -18.26 14.79
CA THR A 23 -7.56 -18.10 13.55
C THR A 23 -6.08 -17.90 13.86
N GLY A 24 -5.24 -18.87 13.52
CA GLY A 24 -3.78 -18.75 13.65
C GLY A 24 -3.14 -18.07 12.45
N THR A 25 -1.89 -17.63 12.63
CA THR A 25 -1.08 -17.00 11.60
C THR A 25 0.12 -17.89 11.28
N ALA A 26 0.36 -18.18 10.00
CA ALA A 26 1.53 -18.90 9.55
C ALA A 26 2.70 -17.94 9.29
N HIS A 27 3.88 -18.27 9.81
CA HIS A 27 5.13 -17.57 9.54
C HIS A 27 6.10 -18.55 8.87
N CYS A 28 6.51 -18.26 7.65
CA CYS A 28 7.46 -19.08 6.93
C CYS A 28 8.90 -18.61 7.25
N ALA A 29 9.79 -19.54 7.57
CA ALA A 29 11.19 -19.20 7.71
C ALA A 29 11.78 -18.84 6.34
N SER A 30 12.65 -17.84 6.28
CA SER A 30 13.41 -17.54 5.07
C SER A 30 14.28 -18.77 4.72
N SER A 31 14.02 -19.41 3.58
CA SER A 31 14.88 -20.48 3.12
C SER A 31 16.19 -19.88 2.59
N SER A 32 17.33 -20.48 2.99
CA SER A 32 18.62 -20.25 2.34
C SER A 32 18.76 -21.05 1.04
N TYR A 33 17.69 -21.60 0.53
CA TYR A 33 17.66 -22.49 -0.62
C TYR A 33 17.28 -21.73 -1.89
N ASP A 34 18.10 -21.88 -2.92
CA ASP A 34 17.78 -21.44 -4.28
C ASP A 34 16.59 -22.30 -4.76
N PRO A 35 15.46 -21.69 -5.08
CA PRO A 35 14.27 -22.44 -5.45
C PRO A 35 14.30 -22.80 -6.93
N GLY A 36 15.16 -23.68 -7.31
CA GLY A 36 14.86 -24.56 -8.43
C GLY A 36 13.54 -25.26 -8.13
N SER A 37 12.82 -25.74 -9.14
CA SER A 37 11.55 -26.45 -8.93
C SER A 37 11.69 -27.53 -7.86
N VAL A 38 11.20 -27.26 -6.66
CA VAL A 38 11.23 -28.19 -5.54
C VAL A 38 9.88 -28.90 -5.49
N TYR A 39 9.87 -30.20 -5.39
CA TYR A 39 8.68 -31.02 -5.32
C TYR A 39 8.55 -31.68 -3.95
N PHE A 40 7.37 -31.60 -3.38
CA PHE A 40 7.04 -32.28 -2.14
C PHE A 40 6.68 -33.72 -2.43
N THR A 41 7.33 -34.70 -1.80
CA THR A 41 6.99 -36.09 -2.02
C THR A 41 5.64 -36.44 -1.40
N ASP A 42 4.83 -37.22 -2.08
CA ASP A 42 3.53 -37.70 -1.58
C ASP A 42 3.68 -38.44 -0.25
N GLN A 43 4.80 -39.13 -0.07
CA GLN A 43 5.11 -39.81 1.19
C GLN A 43 5.34 -38.80 2.31
N CYS A 44 6.06 -37.72 2.07
CA CYS A 44 6.29 -36.67 3.07
C CYS A 44 4.98 -35.99 3.49
N TYR A 45 4.08 -35.75 2.54
CA TYR A 45 2.75 -35.21 2.84
C TYR A 45 1.93 -36.15 3.73
N LYS A 46 1.95 -37.47 3.47
CA LYS A 46 1.33 -38.48 4.32
C LYS A 46 1.97 -38.54 5.72
N ASP A 47 3.28 -38.43 5.79
CA ASP A 47 4.01 -38.43 7.07
C ASP A 47 3.67 -37.19 7.91
N ILE A 48 3.51 -36.04 7.28
CA ILE A 48 3.02 -34.82 7.93
C ILE A 48 1.60 -35.03 8.48
N GLN A 49 0.69 -35.60 7.69
CA GLN A 49 -0.67 -35.91 8.13
C GLN A 49 -0.68 -36.89 9.31
N ASN A 50 0.18 -37.90 9.27
CA ASN A 50 0.32 -38.85 10.38
C ASN A 50 0.92 -38.20 11.64
N CYS A 51 1.82 -37.23 11.48
CA CYS A 51 2.37 -36.44 12.56
C CYS A 51 1.31 -35.61 13.27
N ILE A 52 0.44 -34.97 12.50
CA ILE A 52 -0.67 -34.16 13.03
C ILE A 52 -1.59 -35.01 13.91
N THR A 53 -1.88 -36.24 13.49
CA THR A 53 -2.75 -37.15 14.26
C THR A 53 -2.15 -37.62 15.58
N LYS A 54 -0.82 -37.54 15.72
CA LYS A 54 -0.09 -37.89 16.96
C LYS A 54 0.07 -36.72 17.93
N LEU A 55 -0.18 -35.49 17.48
CA LEU A 55 -0.16 -34.31 18.36
C LEU A 55 -1.31 -34.41 19.35
N THR A 56 -0.96 -34.50 20.62
CA THR A 56 -1.92 -34.46 21.73
C THR A 56 -1.70 -33.18 22.53
N ALA A 57 -2.71 -32.77 23.29
CA ALA A 57 -2.68 -31.54 24.08
C ALA A 57 -1.47 -31.44 25.06
N ASN A 58 -0.82 -32.55 25.36
CA ASN A 58 0.29 -32.62 26.33
C ASN A 58 1.64 -32.95 25.70
N ALA A 59 1.75 -33.09 24.38
CA ALA A 59 3.01 -33.43 23.73
C ALA A 59 3.78 -32.17 23.39
N SER A 60 4.93 -31.96 24.05
CA SER A 60 5.80 -30.80 23.73
C SER A 60 6.64 -31.01 22.47
N VAL A 61 6.92 -32.26 22.11
CA VAL A 61 7.61 -32.64 20.86
C VAL A 61 6.99 -33.95 20.36
N VAL A 62 6.67 -34.00 19.08
CA VAL A 62 6.24 -35.22 18.41
C VAL A 62 7.31 -35.59 17.39
N ASP A 63 8.04 -36.68 17.67
CA ASP A 63 8.92 -37.28 16.69
C ASP A 63 8.10 -38.19 15.76
N CYS A 64 8.11 -37.86 14.50
CA CYS A 64 7.45 -38.64 13.45
C CYS A 64 8.49 -39.62 12.89
N SER A 65 8.90 -40.62 13.73
CA SER A 65 9.94 -41.57 13.40
C SER A 65 9.70 -42.28 12.08
N GLY A 66 10.65 -42.19 11.18
CA GLY A 66 10.62 -42.74 9.82
C GLY A 66 10.50 -41.67 8.75
N SER A 67 10.17 -40.43 9.10
CA SER A 67 10.18 -39.28 8.22
C SER A 67 11.17 -38.23 8.75
N ASN A 68 11.77 -37.44 7.85
CA ASN A 68 12.62 -36.32 8.25
C ASN A 68 11.80 -35.09 8.68
N ILE A 69 10.72 -35.32 9.43
CA ILE A 69 9.80 -34.31 9.92
C ILE A 69 9.84 -34.31 11.45
N SER A 70 10.03 -33.15 12.03
CA SER A 70 9.82 -32.95 13.45
C SER A 70 8.88 -31.78 13.69
N MET A 71 8.00 -31.94 14.67
CA MET A 71 7.08 -30.89 15.12
C MET A 71 7.32 -30.61 16.58
N GLN A 72 7.41 -29.36 16.94
CA GLN A 72 7.59 -28.92 18.32
C GLN A 72 6.47 -27.95 18.71
N GLN A 73 5.85 -28.19 19.84
CA GLN A 73 4.92 -27.28 20.46
C GLN A 73 5.66 -26.46 21.53
N GLN A 74 5.48 -25.15 21.51
CA GLN A 74 6.19 -24.25 22.42
C GLN A 74 5.36 -23.77 23.62
N ALA A 75 4.05 -24.07 23.68
CA ALA A 75 3.18 -23.72 24.80
C ALA A 75 2.08 -24.75 24.99
N ASN A 76 1.53 -24.84 26.22
CA ASN A 76 0.44 -25.74 26.55
C ASN A 76 -0.85 -25.35 25.82
N LEU A 77 -1.44 -26.30 25.13
CA LEU A 77 -2.78 -26.15 24.56
C LEU A 77 -3.82 -26.08 25.67
N GLY A 78 -4.64 -25.06 25.69
CA GLY A 78 -5.84 -25.04 26.51
C GLY A 78 -6.80 -26.17 26.15
N SER A 79 -7.69 -26.51 27.03
CA SER A 79 -8.53 -27.73 27.04
C SER A 79 -9.61 -27.87 25.93
N SER A 80 -9.65 -27.05 24.90
CA SER A 80 -10.59 -27.18 23.78
C SER A 80 -10.01 -28.06 22.69
N ASN A 81 -10.75 -29.05 22.26
CA ASN A 81 -10.43 -30.12 21.32
C ASN A 81 -9.40 -29.74 20.22
N PRO A 82 -8.10 -29.98 20.44
CA PRO A 82 -7.04 -29.43 19.59
C PRO A 82 -6.94 -30.07 18.20
N ASN A 83 -7.53 -31.25 18.00
CA ASN A 83 -7.26 -32.06 16.82
C ASN A 83 -7.91 -31.53 15.53
N SER A 84 -9.09 -30.91 15.58
CA SER A 84 -9.73 -30.36 14.39
C SER A 84 -9.09 -29.04 13.96
N ASP A 85 -8.73 -28.21 14.92
CA ASP A 85 -8.16 -26.87 14.68
C ASP A 85 -6.71 -26.97 14.22
N ILE A 86 -5.97 -27.93 14.76
CA ILE A 86 -4.59 -28.24 14.36
C ILE A 86 -4.55 -28.72 12.91
N ASN A 87 -5.43 -29.62 12.51
CA ASN A 87 -5.45 -30.15 11.13
C ASN A 87 -5.67 -29.07 10.08
N VAL A 88 -6.62 -28.18 10.32
CA VAL A 88 -6.96 -27.10 9.39
C VAL A 88 -5.81 -26.09 9.30
N SER A 89 -5.28 -25.69 10.42
CA SER A 89 -4.25 -24.66 10.51
C SER A 89 -2.90 -25.16 10.03
N PHE A 90 -2.60 -26.43 10.30
CA PHE A 90 -1.38 -27.06 9.83
C PHE A 90 -1.41 -27.26 8.30
N LYS A 91 -2.55 -27.64 7.73
CA LYS A 91 -2.72 -27.71 6.28
C LYS A 91 -2.46 -26.33 5.65
N SER A 92 -3.00 -25.27 6.24
CA SER A 92 -2.76 -23.89 5.78
C SER A 92 -1.28 -23.51 5.85
N MET A 93 -0.56 -23.90 6.92
CA MET A 93 0.87 -23.67 7.05
C MET A 93 1.67 -24.47 6.01
N VAL A 94 1.33 -25.76 5.81
CA VAL A 94 1.95 -26.61 4.78
C VAL A 94 1.73 -26.01 3.40
N ASP A 95 0.50 -25.63 3.08
CA ASP A 95 0.16 -25.05 1.78
C ASP A 95 0.87 -23.71 1.56
N LEU A 96 1.02 -22.88 2.60
CA LEU A 96 1.67 -21.57 2.51
C LEU A 96 3.20 -21.63 2.56
N CYS A 97 3.76 -22.35 3.52
CA CYS A 97 5.21 -22.32 3.74
C CYS A 97 5.95 -23.33 2.87
N LEU A 98 5.46 -24.56 2.78
CA LEU A 98 6.15 -25.61 2.04
C LEU A 98 5.89 -25.50 0.53
N LEU A 99 4.69 -25.15 0.10
CA LEU A 99 4.42 -24.85 -1.30
C LEU A 99 5.08 -23.55 -1.78
N SER A 100 5.55 -22.68 -0.89
CA SER A 100 6.35 -21.50 -1.22
C SER A 100 7.86 -21.75 -1.24
N GLY A 101 8.31 -22.99 -1.10
CA GLY A 101 9.74 -23.36 -1.09
C GLY A 101 10.43 -23.25 0.27
N SER A 102 9.71 -22.93 1.34
CA SER A 102 10.26 -22.93 2.69
C SER A 102 10.39 -24.34 3.23
N THR A 103 11.52 -24.67 3.87
CA THR A 103 11.77 -25.98 4.49
C THR A 103 11.32 -26.06 5.95
N SER A 104 10.86 -24.95 6.49
CA SER A 104 10.35 -24.85 7.85
C SER A 104 9.33 -23.72 7.97
N GLY A 105 8.50 -23.79 8.97
CA GLY A 105 7.53 -22.76 9.26
C GLY A 105 7.10 -22.78 10.72
N THR A 106 6.53 -21.69 11.16
CA THR A 106 5.85 -21.57 12.43
C THR A 106 4.41 -21.19 12.21
N TRP A 107 3.55 -21.69 13.06
CA TRP A 107 2.16 -21.31 13.10
C TRP A 107 1.76 -20.99 14.55
N GLY A 108 1.03 -19.90 14.74
CA GLY A 108 0.68 -19.44 16.08
C GLY A 108 -0.74 -18.85 16.15
N TRP A 109 -1.34 -18.96 17.32
CA TRP A 109 -2.59 -18.31 17.68
C TRP A 109 -2.35 -16.94 18.36
N SER A 110 -3.40 -16.13 18.41
CA SER A 110 -3.40 -14.83 19.11
C SER A 110 -3.16 -14.92 20.63
N ASP A 111 -3.24 -16.11 21.20
CA ASP A 111 -3.00 -16.40 22.63
C ASP A 111 -1.59 -16.92 22.93
N ASN A 112 -0.62 -16.66 22.05
CA ASN A 112 0.80 -17.04 22.16
C ASN A 112 1.08 -18.54 22.13
N GLN A 113 0.25 -19.34 21.50
CA GLN A 113 0.54 -20.74 21.25
C GLN A 113 1.18 -20.92 19.88
N TRP A 114 2.38 -21.52 19.84
CA TRP A 114 3.18 -21.65 18.64
C TRP A 114 3.51 -23.10 18.34
N TYR A 115 3.45 -23.47 17.05
CA TYR A 115 3.93 -24.76 16.51
C TYR A 115 5.07 -24.52 15.55
N TRP A 116 6.07 -25.38 15.64
CA TRP A 116 7.20 -25.39 14.74
C TRP A 116 7.17 -26.64 13.89
N LEU A 117 7.36 -26.49 12.61
CA LEU A 117 7.54 -27.59 11.67
C LEU A 117 8.91 -27.51 11.05
N TRP A 118 9.62 -28.60 11.08
CA TRP A 118 10.87 -28.79 10.37
C TRP A 118 10.73 -29.95 9.42
N THR A 119 11.16 -29.77 8.15
CA THR A 119 11.25 -30.84 7.17
C THR A 119 12.71 -31.07 6.80
N GLY A 120 13.13 -32.32 6.80
CA GLY A 120 14.46 -32.72 6.32
C GLY A 120 14.50 -32.78 4.79
N GLY A 121 15.73 -32.71 4.23
CA GLY A 121 15.95 -32.72 2.79
C GLY A 121 15.44 -33.92 2.00
N ALA A 122 14.99 -34.98 2.69
CA ALA A 122 14.33 -36.11 2.03
C ALA A 122 12.85 -35.92 1.73
N CYS A 123 12.26 -34.81 2.18
CA CYS A 123 10.85 -34.49 1.94
C CYS A 123 10.56 -33.89 0.56
N TYR A 124 11.58 -33.54 -0.19
CA TYR A 124 11.42 -32.91 -1.51
C TYR A 124 12.51 -33.39 -2.47
N THR A 125 12.16 -33.36 -3.75
CA THR A 125 13.06 -33.69 -4.84
C THR A 125 13.10 -32.54 -5.85
N THR A 126 14.16 -32.46 -6.63
CA THR A 126 14.28 -31.50 -7.72
C THR A 126 13.65 -32.01 -9.01
N ASP A 127 13.40 -33.31 -9.11
CA ASP A 127 13.01 -33.96 -10.38
C ASP A 127 11.51 -34.29 -10.45
N GLY A 128 10.78 -34.20 -9.36
CA GLY A 128 9.33 -34.43 -9.30
C GLY A 128 8.89 -35.82 -9.79
N GLY A 129 8.32 -36.64 -8.91
CA GLY A 129 7.65 -37.88 -9.29
C GLY A 129 6.23 -37.61 -9.80
N PRO A 130 5.56 -38.61 -10.41
CA PRO A 130 4.21 -38.45 -10.98
C PRO A 130 3.13 -38.05 -9.98
N ASN A 131 3.38 -38.23 -8.69
CA ASN A 131 2.47 -37.86 -7.60
C ASN A 131 3.03 -36.74 -6.70
N ASP A 132 4.17 -36.19 -7.04
CA ASP A 132 4.79 -35.16 -6.22
C ASP A 132 4.07 -33.82 -6.44
N ILE A 133 3.75 -33.14 -5.36
CA ILE A 133 3.15 -31.81 -5.41
C ILE A 133 4.28 -30.84 -5.82
N LYS A 134 4.14 -30.26 -7.01
CA LYS A 134 5.04 -29.21 -7.46
C LYS A 134 4.97 -28.06 -6.46
N THR A 135 6.07 -27.88 -5.70
CA THR A 135 6.24 -26.63 -4.99
C THR A 135 6.41 -25.56 -6.03
N ARG A 136 5.66 -24.49 -5.89
CA ARG A 136 5.82 -23.37 -6.80
C ARG A 136 7.27 -22.92 -6.81
N PRO A 137 7.81 -22.52 -7.95
CA PRO A 137 9.01 -21.71 -7.94
C PRO A 137 8.74 -20.61 -6.91
N ALA A 138 9.69 -20.39 -6.00
CA ALA A 138 9.53 -19.37 -4.97
C ALA A 138 9.08 -18.09 -5.65
N PRO A 139 7.95 -17.53 -5.27
CA PRO A 139 7.41 -16.34 -5.90
C PRO A 139 8.21 -15.11 -5.50
N TYR A 140 9.28 -15.30 -4.75
CA TYR A 140 10.17 -14.22 -4.36
C TYR A 140 10.97 -13.79 -5.56
N CYS A 141 10.77 -12.58 -5.96
CA CYS A 141 11.71 -11.91 -6.81
C CYS A 141 13.04 -11.82 -6.06
N LEU A 142 13.98 -12.67 -6.42
CA LEU A 142 15.37 -12.64 -5.89
C LEU A 142 16.12 -11.40 -6.38
N GLN A 143 15.44 -10.43 -7.00
CA GLN A 143 16.04 -9.18 -7.48
C GLN A 143 16.84 -8.45 -6.41
N ASP A 144 16.49 -8.60 -5.13
CA ASP A 144 17.27 -8.06 -4.02
C ASP A 144 18.55 -8.88 -3.72
N ARG A 145 18.73 -10.06 -4.32
CA ARG A 145 19.90 -10.94 -4.10
C ARG A 145 20.76 -11.13 -5.35
N ASP A 146 20.25 -10.79 -6.51
CA ASP A 146 21.02 -10.78 -7.74
C ASP A 146 21.83 -9.49 -7.82
N SER A 147 23.11 -9.58 -7.44
CA SER A 147 24.03 -8.44 -7.50
C SER A 147 24.28 -7.90 -8.90
N SER A 148 23.76 -8.56 -9.94
CA SER A 148 23.82 -8.10 -11.32
C SER A 148 22.69 -7.17 -11.71
N LEU A 149 21.58 -7.11 -10.92
CA LEU A 149 20.45 -6.24 -11.18
C LEU A 149 20.60 -4.89 -10.48
N PRO A 150 20.13 -3.79 -11.11
CA PRO A 150 20.14 -2.48 -10.48
C PRO A 150 19.32 -2.51 -9.17
N GLU A 151 19.87 -1.94 -8.10
CA GLU A 151 19.16 -1.80 -6.83
C GLU A 151 17.81 -1.11 -7.04
N CYS A 152 16.73 -1.70 -6.52
CA CYS A 152 15.37 -1.17 -6.67
C CYS A 152 15.15 0.17 -5.96
N TYR A 153 15.91 0.42 -4.90
CA TYR A 153 15.79 1.61 -4.04
C TYR A 153 17.14 2.32 -3.89
N PRO A 154 17.76 2.75 -5.00
CA PRO A 154 19.04 3.45 -4.93
C PRO A 154 18.87 4.74 -4.13
N GLN A 155 19.88 5.06 -3.33
CA GLN A 155 19.88 6.34 -2.62
C GLN A 155 20.11 7.48 -3.62
N PRO A 156 19.32 8.57 -3.56
CA PRO A 156 19.60 9.74 -4.36
C PRO A 156 20.97 10.29 -4.02
N ARG A 157 21.70 10.76 -5.03
CA ARG A 157 23.01 11.38 -4.81
C ARG A 157 22.85 12.59 -3.91
N ALA A 158 23.79 12.80 -3.00
CA ALA A 158 23.80 13.99 -2.17
C ALA A 158 23.70 15.24 -3.06
N GLY A 159 22.58 15.95 -2.93
CA GLY A 159 22.33 17.18 -3.68
C GLY A 159 23.10 18.34 -3.04
N GLY A 160 23.55 19.23 -3.83
CA GLY A 160 24.15 20.54 -3.50
C GLY A 160 24.24 21.31 -4.80
N GLY A 161 24.17 22.63 -4.74
CA GLY A 161 24.22 23.48 -5.94
C GLY A 161 22.88 24.15 -6.27
N PRO A 162 22.72 24.67 -7.50
CA PRO A 162 21.51 25.37 -7.91
C PRO A 162 20.26 24.53 -7.76
N LEU A 163 19.16 25.15 -7.34
CA LEU A 163 17.86 24.48 -7.25
C LEU A 163 17.37 24.15 -8.65
N LYS A 164 17.11 22.85 -8.91
CA LYS A 164 16.32 22.42 -10.05
C LYS A 164 14.84 22.43 -9.65
N VAL A 165 14.08 23.36 -10.20
CA VAL A 165 12.63 23.41 -9.96
C VAL A 165 11.98 22.16 -10.53
N LEU A 166 11.30 21.39 -9.66
CA LEU A 166 10.57 20.20 -10.07
C LEU A 166 9.14 20.55 -10.46
N LYS A 167 8.65 19.92 -11.52
CA LYS A 167 7.26 20.06 -11.99
C LYS A 167 6.68 18.71 -12.31
N ILE A 168 5.43 18.50 -11.90
CA ILE A 168 4.62 17.38 -12.37
C ILE A 168 3.87 17.86 -13.61
N ALA A 169 4.12 17.19 -14.71
CA ALA A 169 3.43 17.41 -15.96
C ALA A 169 2.11 16.61 -15.99
N LYS A 170 1.36 16.79 -17.06
CA LYS A 170 0.17 16.02 -17.32
C LYS A 170 0.50 14.52 -17.35
N THR A 171 -0.30 13.71 -16.64
CA THR A 171 -0.12 12.25 -16.60
C THR A 171 -0.52 11.59 -17.93
N THR A 172 -0.28 10.27 -18.05
CA THR A 172 -0.56 9.50 -19.26
C THR A 172 -2.02 9.64 -19.71
N ASN A 173 -2.98 9.54 -18.80
CA ASN A 173 -4.42 9.69 -19.12
C ASN A 173 -4.90 11.14 -18.94
N GLY A 174 -4.00 12.09 -18.83
CA GLY A 174 -4.35 13.51 -18.98
C GLY A 174 -4.64 14.28 -17.71
N PHE A 175 -4.43 13.72 -16.54
CA PHE A 175 -4.68 14.40 -15.27
C PHE A 175 -3.59 15.41 -14.93
N THR A 176 -3.99 16.53 -14.35
CA THR A 176 -3.13 17.66 -13.95
C THR A 176 -3.12 17.90 -12.43
N SER A 177 -3.74 17.00 -11.68
CA SER A 177 -3.74 17.00 -10.21
C SER A 177 -3.76 15.57 -9.68
N SER A 178 -3.25 15.36 -8.47
CA SER A 178 -3.42 14.11 -7.74
C SER A 178 -4.88 13.86 -7.34
N ALA A 179 -5.23 12.61 -7.05
CA ALA A 179 -6.55 12.26 -6.55
C ALA A 179 -6.74 12.77 -5.11
N ARG A 180 -7.96 13.24 -4.78
CA ARG A 180 -8.35 13.63 -3.42
C ARG A 180 -9.67 12.94 -3.06
N GLY A 181 -9.70 12.30 -1.90
CA GLY A 181 -10.91 11.58 -1.52
C GLY A 181 -10.72 10.70 -0.29
N TRP A 182 -11.33 9.54 -0.31
CA TRP A 182 -11.33 8.59 0.79
C TRP A 182 -11.25 7.14 0.28
N ASN A 183 -10.66 6.25 1.07
CA ASN A 183 -10.53 4.82 0.81
C ASN A 183 -10.90 4.01 2.05
N THR A 184 -11.47 2.84 1.85
CA THR A 184 -11.95 1.97 2.93
C THR A 184 -10.83 1.32 3.75
N TYR A 185 -9.59 1.24 3.22
CA TYR A 185 -8.52 0.44 3.80
C TYR A 185 -8.12 0.88 5.22
N GLY A 186 -8.13 2.19 5.50
CA GLY A 186 -7.88 2.67 6.85
C GLY A 186 -8.75 1.99 7.90
N ALA A 187 -10.05 1.92 7.65
CA ALA A 187 -10.99 1.25 8.53
C ALA A 187 -10.79 -0.28 8.56
N GLN A 188 -10.46 -0.88 7.42
CA GLN A 188 -10.23 -2.33 7.32
C GLN A 188 -8.98 -2.80 8.05
N ALA A 189 -8.00 -1.91 8.24
CA ALA A 189 -6.74 -2.20 8.91
C ALA A 189 -6.84 -2.18 10.44
N LEU A 190 -7.88 -1.60 11.01
CA LEU A 190 -8.08 -1.57 12.47
C LEU A 190 -8.46 -2.95 13.03
N THR A 191 -8.23 -3.15 14.32
CA THR A 191 -8.66 -4.38 15.01
C THR A 191 -10.17 -4.56 14.95
N ASN A 192 -10.60 -5.80 14.79
CA ASN A 192 -12.01 -6.16 14.84
C ASN A 192 -12.66 -5.65 16.13
N GLY A 193 -13.74 -4.90 16.01
CA GLY A 193 -14.48 -4.38 17.15
C GLY A 193 -13.81 -3.20 17.84
N SER A 194 -12.94 -2.45 17.13
CA SER A 194 -12.46 -1.18 17.63
C SER A 194 -13.63 -0.33 18.10
N THR A 195 -13.69 -0.06 19.41
CA THR A 195 -14.70 0.82 20.02
C THR A 195 -14.51 2.29 19.59
N LEU A 196 -13.41 2.58 18.88
CA LEU A 196 -13.05 3.91 18.42
C LEU A 196 -13.83 4.33 17.17
N ILE A 197 -14.37 3.37 16.43
CA ILE A 197 -15.23 3.63 15.27
C ILE A 197 -16.63 3.11 15.59
N PRO A 198 -17.53 3.92 16.19
CA PRO A 198 -18.85 3.46 16.62
C PRO A 198 -19.69 2.86 15.48
N SER A 199 -19.49 3.30 14.24
CA SER A 199 -20.16 2.75 13.06
C SER A 199 -19.78 1.30 12.75
N PHE A 200 -18.72 0.76 13.37
CA PHE A 200 -18.21 -0.59 13.18
C PHE A 200 -18.33 -1.48 14.43
N ALA A 201 -18.67 -0.91 15.56
CA ALA A 201 -18.74 -1.63 16.83
C ALA A 201 -19.67 -2.86 16.71
N GLY A 202 -19.11 -4.03 16.90
CA GLY A 202 -19.84 -5.29 17.07
C GLY A 202 -20.14 -6.10 15.81
N GLN A 203 -19.60 -5.77 14.64
CA GLN A 203 -19.85 -6.52 13.40
C GLN A 203 -18.55 -7.08 12.80
N SER A 204 -18.07 -8.21 13.30
CA SER A 204 -16.89 -8.91 12.79
C SER A 204 -16.95 -9.11 11.27
N GLY A 205 -16.14 -8.36 10.51
CA GLY A 205 -15.98 -8.51 9.05
C GLY A 205 -17.23 -8.24 8.19
N LEU A 206 -18.42 -8.30 8.76
CA LEU A 206 -19.71 -8.08 8.08
C LEU A 206 -20.03 -6.59 7.89
N TRP A 207 -19.30 -5.71 8.53
CA TRP A 207 -19.51 -4.26 8.49
C TRP A 207 -19.13 -3.63 7.15
N TYR A 208 -18.22 -4.25 6.38
CA TYR A 208 -17.79 -3.75 5.08
C TYR A 208 -18.85 -4.02 4.02
N THR A 209 -19.75 -3.08 3.91
CA THR A 209 -20.93 -3.13 3.02
C THR A 209 -21.10 -1.81 2.27
N GLN A 210 -21.94 -1.80 1.25
CA GLN A 210 -22.34 -0.59 0.56
C GLN A 210 -22.85 0.50 1.51
N LYS A 211 -23.65 0.13 2.52
CA LYS A 211 -24.18 1.09 3.52
C LYS A 211 -23.07 1.79 4.29
N PHE A 212 -22.00 1.08 4.64
CA PHE A 212 -20.82 1.67 5.26
C PHE A 212 -20.16 2.69 4.32
N VAL A 213 -19.92 2.31 3.07
CA VAL A 213 -19.33 3.20 2.05
C VAL A 213 -20.19 4.44 1.83
N GLU A 214 -21.52 4.26 1.70
CA GLU A 214 -22.46 5.37 1.56
C GLU A 214 -22.43 6.32 2.76
N THR A 215 -22.22 5.81 3.97
CA THR A 215 -22.11 6.63 5.18
C THR A 215 -20.87 7.50 5.14
N GLN A 216 -19.71 6.93 4.87
CA GLN A 216 -18.43 7.66 4.79
C GLN A 216 -18.42 8.64 3.61
N CYS A 217 -18.75 8.18 2.42
CA CYS A 217 -18.75 9.01 1.23
C CYS A 217 -19.90 10.04 1.23
N GLY A 218 -20.95 9.79 2.02
CA GLY A 218 -21.97 10.81 2.30
C GLY A 218 -21.40 12.04 3.01
N VAL A 219 -20.42 11.85 3.92
CA VAL A 219 -19.70 12.97 4.55
C VAL A 219 -18.83 13.68 3.54
N LEU A 220 -18.12 12.93 2.68
CA LEU A 220 -17.28 13.49 1.63
C LEU A 220 -18.08 14.39 0.64
N ALA A 221 -19.36 14.09 0.44
CA ALA A 221 -20.26 14.86 -0.40
C ALA A 221 -20.66 16.22 0.18
N ASN A 222 -20.28 16.57 1.41
CA ASN A 222 -20.58 17.88 1.98
C ASN A 222 -19.85 19.03 1.25
N SER A 223 -20.36 20.23 1.37
CA SER A 223 -19.86 21.39 0.64
C SER A 223 -18.41 21.75 0.95
N LYS A 224 -17.93 21.51 2.19
CA LYS A 224 -16.56 21.83 2.59
C LYS A 224 -15.55 20.91 1.87
N PHE A 225 -15.76 19.59 1.91
CA PHE A 225 -14.92 18.64 1.23
C PHE A 225 -14.95 18.81 -0.29
N LYS A 226 -16.14 19.01 -0.87
CA LYS A 226 -16.30 19.28 -2.31
C LYS A 226 -15.54 20.53 -2.74
N ALA A 227 -15.67 21.64 -2.01
CA ALA A 227 -14.96 22.90 -2.30
C ALA A 227 -13.44 22.73 -2.25
N ALA A 228 -12.93 21.82 -1.42
CA ALA A 228 -11.51 21.47 -1.33
C ALA A 228 -11.07 20.40 -2.35
N GLY A 229 -11.99 19.92 -3.20
CA GLY A 229 -11.71 18.98 -4.28
C GLY A 229 -11.65 17.51 -3.85
N TYR A 230 -12.09 17.17 -2.64
CA TYR A 230 -12.20 15.78 -2.17
C TYR A 230 -13.46 15.15 -2.76
N ASN A 231 -13.30 14.39 -3.81
CA ASN A 231 -14.43 13.79 -4.52
C ASN A 231 -14.27 12.30 -4.85
N MET A 232 -13.12 11.68 -4.59
CA MET A 232 -12.91 10.26 -4.85
C MET A 232 -13.42 9.42 -3.68
N CYS A 233 -14.37 8.50 -3.91
CA CYS A 233 -14.83 7.49 -2.99
C CYS A 233 -14.31 6.14 -3.49
N SER A 234 -13.31 5.57 -2.80
CA SER A 234 -12.60 4.37 -3.27
C SER A 234 -12.82 3.20 -2.31
N LEU A 235 -13.16 2.07 -2.88
CA LEU A 235 -13.27 0.79 -2.20
C LEU A 235 -11.95 0.05 -2.32
N ASP A 236 -11.43 -0.43 -1.19
CA ASP A 236 -10.29 -1.36 -1.15
C ASP A 236 -10.74 -2.82 -1.22
N SER A 237 -9.84 -3.77 -1.05
CA SER A 237 -10.09 -5.22 -1.15
C SER A 237 -11.34 -5.67 -0.39
N GLY A 238 -12.03 -6.70 -0.90
CA GLY A 238 -13.21 -7.30 -0.26
C GLY A 238 -14.56 -6.85 -0.82
N TRP A 239 -14.57 -5.99 -1.84
CA TRP A 239 -15.79 -5.67 -2.59
C TRP A 239 -16.14 -6.75 -3.62
N GLN A 240 -15.12 -7.43 -4.15
CA GLN A 240 -15.27 -8.47 -5.17
C GLN A 240 -15.71 -9.80 -4.57
N SER A 241 -16.38 -10.62 -5.39
CA SER A 241 -16.51 -12.03 -5.13
C SER A 241 -15.19 -12.74 -5.43
N PHE A 242 -14.73 -13.59 -4.51
CA PHE A 242 -13.54 -14.44 -4.71
C PHE A 242 -13.93 -15.85 -5.16
N GLU A 243 -15.20 -16.22 -4.99
CA GLU A 243 -15.71 -17.57 -5.29
C GLU A 243 -16.40 -17.62 -6.65
N GLU A 244 -16.85 -16.49 -7.19
CA GLU A 244 -17.67 -16.42 -8.39
C GLU A 244 -17.11 -15.40 -9.39
N VAL A 245 -17.33 -15.72 -10.65
CA VAL A 245 -17.09 -14.86 -11.81
C VAL A 245 -18.33 -14.88 -12.69
N ASP A 246 -18.48 -13.90 -13.57
CA ASP A 246 -19.59 -13.93 -14.52
C ASP A 246 -19.40 -14.94 -15.66
N ASP A 247 -20.33 -15.00 -16.59
CA ASP A 247 -20.30 -15.95 -17.72
C ASP A 247 -19.13 -15.72 -18.68
N ASN A 248 -18.48 -14.56 -18.62
CA ASN A 248 -17.29 -14.24 -19.40
C ASN A 248 -15.98 -14.34 -18.58
N GLY A 249 -16.04 -14.90 -17.37
CA GLY A 249 -14.90 -15.02 -16.47
C GLY A 249 -14.39 -13.68 -15.93
N ARG A 250 -15.25 -12.64 -15.88
CA ARG A 250 -14.89 -11.32 -15.35
C ARG A 250 -15.11 -11.27 -13.84
N ILE A 251 -14.29 -10.44 -13.17
CA ILE A 251 -14.41 -10.21 -11.73
C ILE A 251 -15.69 -9.41 -11.46
N ILE A 252 -16.53 -9.96 -10.61
CA ILE A 252 -17.79 -9.38 -10.16
C ILE A 252 -17.74 -8.99 -8.68
N TYR A 253 -18.71 -8.20 -8.25
CA TYR A 253 -18.83 -7.80 -6.85
C TYR A 253 -19.55 -8.86 -6.00
N ASN A 254 -19.34 -8.80 -4.70
CA ASN A 254 -20.05 -9.62 -3.73
C ASN A 254 -21.48 -9.08 -3.55
N GLU A 255 -22.46 -9.72 -4.15
CA GLU A 255 -23.86 -9.29 -4.18
C GLU A 255 -24.52 -9.24 -2.80
N THR A 256 -23.99 -9.96 -1.80
CA THR A 256 -24.51 -9.90 -0.43
C THR A 256 -24.13 -8.60 0.28
N ARG A 257 -23.13 -7.89 -0.24
CA ARG A 257 -22.57 -6.68 0.39
C ARG A 257 -22.73 -5.43 -0.44
N PHE A 258 -22.73 -5.54 -1.76
CA PHE A 258 -22.67 -4.42 -2.71
C PHE A 258 -23.62 -4.64 -3.89
N ASP A 259 -24.05 -3.51 -4.47
CA ASP A 259 -24.71 -3.40 -5.76
C ASP A 259 -24.00 -2.30 -6.55
N MET A 260 -22.92 -2.66 -7.26
CA MET A 260 -22.06 -1.68 -7.94
C MET A 260 -22.79 -0.91 -9.02
N PRO A 261 -23.70 -1.51 -9.82
CA PRO A 261 -24.57 -0.78 -10.75
C PRO A 261 -25.42 0.31 -10.11
N LYS A 262 -25.72 0.22 -8.81
CA LYS A 262 -26.44 1.27 -8.07
C LYS A 262 -25.48 2.22 -7.35
N LEU A 263 -24.38 1.71 -6.79
CA LEU A 263 -23.42 2.51 -6.01
C LEU A 263 -22.76 3.59 -6.87
N GLY A 264 -22.28 3.24 -8.07
CA GLY A 264 -21.62 4.21 -8.95
C GLY A 264 -22.51 5.39 -9.31
N PRO A 265 -23.73 5.19 -9.87
CA PRO A 265 -24.67 6.27 -10.11
C PRO A 265 -25.05 7.08 -8.86
N TRP A 266 -25.17 6.42 -7.69
CA TRP A 266 -25.42 7.12 -6.42
C TRP A 266 -24.28 8.08 -6.04
N LEU A 267 -23.02 7.65 -6.25
CA LEU A 267 -21.84 8.51 -6.04
C LEU A 267 -21.84 9.68 -7.02
N HIS A 268 -22.04 9.41 -8.31
CA HIS A 268 -22.05 10.44 -9.36
C HIS A 268 -23.16 11.48 -9.14
N GLN A 269 -24.36 11.09 -8.67
CA GLN A 269 -25.42 12.01 -8.30
C GLN A 269 -25.02 12.99 -7.18
N LYS A 270 -23.99 12.66 -6.41
CA LYS A 270 -23.43 13.50 -5.36
C LYS A 270 -22.16 14.24 -5.80
N ASP A 271 -21.84 14.21 -7.10
CA ASP A 271 -20.60 14.73 -7.69
C ASP A 271 -19.33 14.05 -7.11
N LEU A 272 -19.46 12.81 -6.68
CA LEU A 272 -18.33 11.99 -6.26
C LEU A 272 -17.88 11.08 -7.39
N LYS A 273 -16.62 10.73 -7.39
CA LYS A 273 -15.96 9.76 -8.26
C LYS A 273 -15.90 8.41 -7.56
N PHE A 274 -15.89 7.35 -8.34
CA PHE A 274 -15.89 5.99 -7.85
C PHE A 274 -14.56 5.28 -8.10
N GLY A 275 -13.89 4.76 -7.05
CA GLY A 275 -12.66 3.98 -7.13
C GLY A 275 -12.85 2.53 -6.73
N LEU A 276 -12.14 1.61 -7.42
CA LEU A 276 -12.09 0.20 -7.09
C LEU A 276 -10.64 -0.27 -6.94
N TYR A 277 -10.44 -1.23 -6.04
CA TYR A 277 -9.19 -1.95 -5.81
C TYR A 277 -9.19 -3.29 -6.54
N ILE A 278 -8.04 -3.67 -7.09
CA ILE A 278 -7.82 -5.01 -7.64
C ILE A 278 -6.34 -5.39 -7.54
N THR A 279 -6.06 -6.68 -7.63
CA THR A 279 -4.71 -7.24 -7.82
C THR A 279 -4.61 -7.90 -9.20
N PRO A 280 -3.43 -8.09 -9.78
CA PRO A 280 -3.25 -8.84 -11.03
C PRO A 280 -3.80 -10.27 -10.92
N GLY A 281 -4.36 -10.76 -12.01
CA GLY A 281 -4.90 -12.11 -12.10
C GLY A 281 -6.43 -12.17 -12.08
N VAL A 282 -6.94 -13.37 -12.01
CA VAL A 282 -8.39 -13.67 -12.01
C VAL A 282 -8.67 -14.89 -11.14
N PRO A 283 -9.84 -14.99 -10.47
CA PRO A 283 -10.23 -16.21 -9.77
C PRO A 283 -10.10 -17.45 -10.67
N CYS A 284 -9.41 -18.49 -10.19
CA CYS A 284 -9.11 -19.68 -11.01
C CYS A 284 -10.36 -20.42 -11.50
N GLN A 285 -11.50 -20.20 -10.85
CA GLN A 285 -12.81 -20.71 -11.26
C GLN A 285 -13.24 -20.16 -12.63
N ALA A 286 -12.66 -19.07 -13.08
CA ALA A 286 -12.88 -18.52 -14.42
C ALA A 286 -12.35 -19.43 -15.56
N ALA A 287 -11.50 -20.43 -15.27
CA ALA A 287 -10.76 -21.19 -16.28
C ALA A 287 -11.64 -21.74 -17.42
N ASN A 288 -12.85 -22.23 -17.11
CA ASN A 288 -13.77 -22.79 -18.10
C ASN A 288 -14.68 -21.75 -18.79
N LYS A 289 -14.61 -20.47 -18.37
CA LYS A 289 -15.39 -19.38 -18.97
C LYS A 289 -14.74 -18.92 -20.26
N THR A 290 -15.54 -18.39 -21.17
CA THR A 290 -15.05 -17.86 -22.46
C THR A 290 -14.86 -16.35 -22.36
N ILE A 291 -13.69 -15.87 -22.75
CA ILE A 291 -13.37 -14.43 -22.77
C ILE A 291 -14.35 -13.72 -23.71
N LYS A 292 -14.98 -12.66 -23.25
CA LYS A 292 -16.01 -11.92 -23.99
C LYS A 292 -15.51 -11.51 -25.38
N GLY A 293 -16.29 -11.87 -26.41
CA GLY A 293 -16.00 -11.54 -27.80
C GLY A 293 -14.93 -12.43 -28.46
N THR A 294 -14.56 -13.54 -27.85
CA THR A 294 -13.59 -14.51 -28.38
C THR A 294 -14.14 -15.94 -28.28
N ASN A 295 -13.37 -16.90 -28.80
CA ASN A 295 -13.57 -18.34 -28.57
C ASN A 295 -12.53 -18.91 -27.58
N ILE A 296 -11.76 -18.06 -26.90
CA ILE A 296 -10.65 -18.43 -26.02
C ILE A 296 -11.21 -18.61 -24.60
N LYS A 297 -10.86 -19.70 -23.95
CA LYS A 297 -11.17 -19.88 -22.52
C LYS A 297 -10.17 -19.11 -21.66
N VAL A 298 -10.63 -18.61 -20.53
CA VAL A 298 -9.77 -17.89 -19.57
C VAL A 298 -8.61 -18.77 -19.11
N GLY A 299 -8.84 -20.07 -18.89
CA GLY A 299 -7.79 -21.02 -18.53
C GLY A 299 -6.71 -21.24 -19.59
N ASP A 300 -7.01 -21.03 -20.86
CA ASP A 300 -6.04 -21.21 -21.96
C ASP A 300 -4.97 -20.13 -21.94
N VAL A 301 -5.22 -18.99 -21.26
CA VAL A 301 -4.32 -17.86 -21.17
C VAL A 301 -3.61 -17.73 -19.80
N PHE A 302 -3.72 -18.73 -18.95
CA PHE A 302 -2.96 -18.80 -17.72
C PHE A 302 -1.50 -19.14 -17.97
N ASN A 303 -0.60 -18.61 -17.11
CA ASN A 303 0.83 -18.93 -17.15
C ASN A 303 1.22 -20.08 -16.20
N GLY A 304 0.24 -20.68 -15.52
CA GLY A 304 0.46 -21.75 -14.55
C GLY A 304 0.85 -21.26 -13.14
N ASN A 305 1.05 -19.96 -12.96
CA ASN A 305 1.32 -19.37 -11.67
C ASN A 305 0.01 -18.96 -10.97
N PHE A 306 0.14 -18.76 -9.67
CA PHE A 306 -0.96 -18.47 -8.81
C PHE A 306 -0.46 -17.54 -7.70
N ASP A 307 -1.02 -16.37 -7.60
CA ASP A 307 -0.72 -15.41 -6.56
C ASP A 307 -1.90 -15.30 -5.61
N GLN A 308 -1.68 -15.55 -4.34
CA GLN A 308 -2.74 -15.61 -3.34
C GLN A 308 -3.86 -16.60 -3.75
N ILE A 309 -4.99 -16.09 -4.21
CA ILE A 309 -6.14 -16.87 -4.68
C ILE A 309 -6.43 -16.70 -6.18
N LEU A 310 -5.57 -15.99 -6.90
CA LEU A 310 -5.76 -15.64 -8.29
C LEU A 310 -4.81 -16.39 -9.20
N CYS A 311 -5.33 -16.93 -10.30
CA CYS A 311 -4.54 -17.45 -11.39
C CYS A 311 -3.97 -16.30 -12.22
N GLN A 312 -2.68 -16.40 -12.56
CA GLN A 312 -1.96 -15.37 -13.29
C GLN A 312 -2.01 -15.58 -14.80
N PHE A 313 -2.02 -14.48 -15.54
CA PHE A 313 -2.06 -14.49 -16.99
C PHE A 313 -0.66 -14.63 -17.61
N ASP A 314 -0.60 -15.30 -18.74
CA ASP A 314 0.50 -15.22 -19.70
C ASP A 314 0.23 -14.08 -20.68
N TYR A 315 0.80 -12.92 -20.42
CA TYR A 315 0.56 -11.69 -21.19
C TYR A 315 1.08 -11.77 -22.66
N SER A 316 1.76 -12.85 -23.05
CA SER A 316 2.13 -13.10 -24.43
C SER A 316 1.01 -13.74 -25.26
N LYS A 317 -0.04 -14.24 -24.59
CA LYS A 317 -1.13 -14.96 -25.26
C LYS A 317 -2.25 -14.05 -25.75
N ASP A 318 -2.76 -14.40 -26.92
CA ASP A 318 -3.99 -13.79 -27.41
C ASP A 318 -5.14 -14.05 -26.42
N GLY A 319 -6.02 -13.06 -26.27
CA GLY A 319 -7.14 -13.12 -25.34
C GLY A 319 -6.90 -12.39 -24.01
N VAL A 320 -5.66 -12.28 -23.55
CA VAL A 320 -5.37 -11.60 -22.27
C VAL A 320 -5.80 -10.13 -22.30
N GLN A 321 -5.45 -9.41 -23.37
CA GLN A 321 -5.86 -8.00 -23.50
C GLN A 321 -7.39 -7.89 -23.63
N GLN A 322 -8.04 -8.78 -24.37
CA GLN A 322 -9.50 -8.80 -24.53
C GLN A 322 -10.21 -9.03 -23.19
N TRP A 323 -9.62 -9.91 -22.33
CA TRP A 323 -10.15 -10.11 -20.99
C TRP A 323 -10.10 -8.80 -20.18
N HIS A 324 -8.93 -8.13 -20.12
CA HIS A 324 -8.75 -6.87 -19.40
C HIS A 324 -9.67 -5.77 -19.95
N ASP A 325 -9.78 -5.67 -21.28
CA ASP A 325 -10.71 -4.74 -21.94
C ASP A 325 -12.15 -4.98 -21.44
N SER A 326 -12.57 -6.25 -21.43
CA SER A 326 -13.94 -6.60 -21.02
C SER A 326 -14.23 -6.34 -19.54
N VAL A 327 -13.22 -6.52 -18.68
CA VAL A 327 -13.34 -6.25 -17.24
C VAL A 327 -13.43 -4.74 -16.99
N VAL A 328 -12.54 -3.96 -17.61
CA VAL A 328 -12.54 -2.50 -17.44
C VAL A 328 -13.80 -1.88 -18.04
N ASP A 329 -14.30 -2.39 -19.18
CA ASP A 329 -15.59 -1.98 -19.75
C ASP A 329 -16.75 -2.24 -18.78
N LEU A 330 -16.75 -3.40 -18.10
CA LEU A 330 -17.76 -3.71 -17.10
C LEU A 330 -17.71 -2.71 -15.94
N TRP A 331 -16.53 -2.46 -15.37
CA TRP A 331 -16.38 -1.51 -14.28
C TRP A 331 -16.68 -0.08 -14.70
N ALA A 332 -16.30 0.31 -15.91
CA ALA A 332 -16.65 1.59 -16.49
C ALA A 332 -18.18 1.75 -16.69
N SER A 333 -18.91 0.63 -16.91
CA SER A 333 -20.38 0.64 -16.96
C SER A 333 -21.02 0.85 -15.58
N TRP A 334 -20.34 0.48 -14.50
CA TRP A 334 -20.74 0.79 -13.12
C TRP A 334 -20.41 2.25 -12.72
N GLY A 335 -19.64 2.96 -13.52
CA GLY A 335 -19.23 4.33 -13.24
C GLY A 335 -17.87 4.44 -12.53
N VAL A 336 -16.99 3.45 -12.68
CA VAL A 336 -15.65 3.50 -12.08
C VAL A 336 -14.80 4.60 -12.74
N ASP A 337 -14.19 5.44 -11.92
CA ASP A 337 -13.31 6.57 -12.28
C ASP A 337 -11.85 6.36 -11.84
N MET A 338 -11.58 5.36 -11.01
CA MET A 338 -10.22 5.02 -10.58
C MET A 338 -10.07 3.51 -10.33
N ILE A 339 -8.96 2.96 -10.75
CA ILE A 339 -8.54 1.58 -10.44
C ILE A 339 -7.26 1.67 -9.61
N LYS A 340 -7.29 1.16 -8.37
CA LYS A 340 -6.11 0.89 -7.55
C LYS A 340 -5.66 -0.54 -7.87
N LEU A 341 -4.60 -0.66 -8.63
CA LEU A 341 -3.99 -1.94 -8.99
C LEU A 341 -2.82 -2.22 -8.06
N ASP A 342 -3.03 -3.13 -7.13
CA ASP A 342 -2.10 -3.43 -6.04
C ASP A 342 -1.22 -4.65 -6.33
N TYR A 343 -0.25 -4.92 -5.45
CA TYR A 343 0.71 -6.01 -5.58
C TYR A 343 1.51 -5.98 -6.90
N ILE A 344 1.85 -4.80 -7.36
CA ILE A 344 2.64 -4.61 -8.57
C ILE A 344 4.13 -4.81 -8.27
N THR A 345 4.79 -5.58 -9.12
CA THR A 345 6.23 -5.85 -9.07
C THR A 345 6.91 -5.42 -10.39
N PRO A 346 8.22 -5.10 -10.34
CA PRO A 346 9.12 -5.23 -9.19
C PRO A 346 8.86 -4.16 -8.12
N GLY A 347 8.96 -4.60 -6.89
CA GLY A 347 8.73 -3.78 -5.70
C GLY A 347 9.32 -4.43 -4.46
N SER A 348 8.97 -3.93 -3.29
CA SER A 348 9.52 -4.44 -2.04
C SER A 348 9.03 -5.87 -1.75
N PRO A 349 9.92 -6.83 -1.51
CA PRO A 349 9.57 -8.21 -1.14
C PRO A 349 9.11 -8.33 0.33
N GLN A 350 9.16 -7.27 1.11
CA GLN A 350 9.09 -7.29 2.58
C GLN A 350 7.73 -7.70 3.16
N ASN A 351 6.69 -7.81 2.35
CA ASN A 351 5.36 -8.13 2.86
C ASN A 351 5.03 -9.63 2.83
N GLY A 352 5.99 -10.49 2.49
CA GLY A 352 5.82 -11.95 2.51
C GLY A 352 4.71 -12.48 1.58
N ALA A 353 4.13 -11.63 0.73
CA ALA A 353 3.17 -12.05 -0.25
C ALA A 353 3.88 -12.81 -1.38
N MET A 354 3.26 -13.88 -1.84
CA MET A 354 3.74 -14.67 -2.98
C MET A 354 3.43 -13.92 -4.27
N LEU A 355 4.30 -12.97 -4.62
CA LEU A 355 4.17 -12.19 -5.84
C LEU A 355 5.08 -12.75 -6.93
N GLY A 356 4.65 -12.66 -8.16
CA GLY A 356 5.53 -12.89 -9.32
C GLY A 356 6.73 -11.92 -9.28
N CYS A 357 7.89 -12.35 -9.78
CA CYS A 357 9.08 -11.48 -9.83
C CYS A 357 8.82 -10.20 -10.63
N GLN A 358 7.95 -10.28 -11.62
CA GLN A 358 7.56 -9.15 -12.44
C GLN A 358 6.14 -9.38 -12.95
N ASN A 359 5.27 -8.43 -12.67
CA ASN A 359 3.90 -8.40 -13.21
C ASN A 359 3.54 -7.02 -13.80
N SER A 360 4.55 -6.25 -14.23
CA SER A 360 4.35 -4.94 -14.85
C SER A 360 3.48 -4.99 -16.10
N ASP A 361 3.38 -6.15 -16.76
CA ASP A 361 2.50 -6.35 -17.91
C ASP A 361 1.01 -6.21 -17.54
N ALA A 362 0.65 -6.48 -16.29
CA ALA A 362 -0.70 -6.17 -15.78
C ALA A 362 -0.98 -4.66 -15.86
N VAL A 363 -0.01 -3.82 -15.48
CA VAL A 363 -0.15 -2.35 -15.57
C VAL A 363 -0.39 -1.92 -17.01
N VAL A 364 0.39 -2.50 -17.94
CA VAL A 364 0.24 -2.24 -19.39
C VAL A 364 -1.16 -2.65 -19.89
N ALA A 365 -1.64 -3.84 -19.48
CA ALA A 365 -2.94 -4.35 -19.91
C ALA A 365 -4.10 -3.50 -19.38
N TYR A 366 -4.07 -3.12 -18.09
CA TYR A 366 -5.07 -2.23 -17.51
C TYR A 366 -5.02 -0.82 -18.13
N GLN A 367 -3.83 -0.26 -18.34
CA GLN A 367 -3.69 1.06 -18.98
C GLN A 367 -4.28 1.06 -20.41
N LYS A 368 -4.00 0.02 -21.23
CA LYS A 368 -4.59 -0.12 -22.56
C LYS A 368 -6.10 -0.28 -22.50
N ALA A 369 -6.61 -1.08 -21.56
CA ALA A 369 -8.05 -1.27 -21.37
C ALA A 369 -8.74 0.05 -20.97
N ILE A 370 -8.15 0.83 -20.06
CA ILE A 370 -8.63 2.16 -19.68
C ILE A 370 -8.69 3.08 -20.90
N ALA A 371 -7.59 3.19 -21.65
CA ALA A 371 -7.52 4.02 -22.84
C ALA A 371 -8.60 3.66 -23.88
N LYS A 372 -8.89 2.37 -24.03
CA LYS A 372 -9.91 1.85 -24.95
C LYS A 372 -11.32 2.29 -24.57
N THR A 373 -11.62 2.47 -23.28
CA THR A 373 -12.95 2.94 -22.85
C THR A 373 -13.27 4.37 -23.29
N GLY A 374 -12.27 5.18 -23.58
CA GLY A 374 -12.40 6.62 -23.85
C GLY A 374 -12.87 7.43 -22.65
N LYS A 375 -12.84 6.87 -21.44
CA LYS A 375 -13.25 7.53 -20.19
C LYS A 375 -12.04 7.99 -19.38
N ASP A 376 -12.23 9.03 -18.58
CA ASP A 376 -11.22 9.57 -17.67
C ASP A 376 -11.11 8.69 -16.41
N ILE A 377 -10.49 7.52 -16.53
CA ILE A 377 -10.24 6.59 -15.42
C ILE A 377 -8.78 6.73 -14.99
N ARG A 378 -8.55 6.93 -13.69
CA ARG A 378 -7.20 6.94 -13.11
C ARG A 378 -6.70 5.52 -12.87
N LEU A 379 -5.44 5.26 -13.17
CA LEU A 379 -4.73 4.05 -12.75
C LEU A 379 -3.75 4.41 -11.63
N ASN A 380 -4.03 3.95 -10.42
CA ASN A 380 -3.14 4.04 -9.27
C ASN A 380 -2.45 2.70 -9.07
N ILE A 381 -1.13 2.63 -9.23
CA ILE A 381 -0.37 1.40 -9.01
C ILE A 381 0.20 1.36 -7.60
N SER A 382 -0.01 0.24 -6.93
CA SER A 382 0.29 0.09 -5.53
C SER A 382 1.22 -1.10 -5.25
N TRP A 383 1.84 -1.12 -4.14
CA TRP A 383 2.97 -1.79 -3.55
C TRP A 383 4.12 -0.79 -3.35
N LYS A 384 5.12 -1.07 -2.53
CA LYS A 384 6.34 -0.24 -2.56
C LYS A 384 7.09 -0.52 -3.86
N LEU A 385 6.87 0.29 -4.88
CA LEU A 385 7.35 0.03 -6.23
C LEU A 385 8.85 0.30 -6.37
N CYS A 386 9.51 -0.52 -7.18
CA CYS A 386 10.90 -0.29 -7.59
C CYS A 386 11.02 1.05 -8.31
N ARG A 387 12.01 1.88 -7.92
CA ARG A 387 12.17 3.26 -8.40
C ARG A 387 13.57 3.57 -8.92
N ASN A 388 14.29 2.55 -9.38
CA ASN A 388 15.58 2.75 -10.03
C ASN A 388 15.45 3.36 -11.43
N GLU A 389 16.57 3.56 -12.10
CA GLU A 389 16.63 4.17 -13.44
C GLU A 389 15.86 3.38 -14.50
N THR A 390 15.69 2.08 -14.31
CA THR A 390 14.92 1.22 -15.22
C THR A 390 13.42 1.40 -15.03
N TRP A 391 12.94 1.38 -13.80
CA TRP A 391 11.52 1.26 -13.50
C TRP A 391 10.78 2.58 -13.32
N LEU A 392 11.43 3.63 -12.81
CA LEU A 392 10.78 4.95 -12.75
C LEU A 392 10.26 5.43 -14.12
N PRO A 393 11.00 5.27 -15.24
CA PRO A 393 10.47 5.60 -16.57
C PRO A 393 9.22 4.79 -16.95
N VAL A 394 9.19 3.51 -16.61
CA VAL A 394 8.05 2.63 -16.90
C VAL A 394 6.79 3.12 -16.18
N TRP A 395 6.90 3.33 -14.86
CA TRP A 395 5.76 3.80 -14.08
C TRP A 395 5.27 5.18 -14.51
N ASN A 396 6.20 6.12 -14.77
CA ASN A 396 5.87 7.47 -15.28
C ASN A 396 5.10 7.42 -16.62
N GLY A 397 5.27 6.38 -17.42
CA GLY A 397 4.61 6.22 -18.71
C GLY A 397 3.28 5.49 -18.68
N LEU A 398 2.91 4.86 -17.56
CA LEU A 398 1.79 3.92 -17.53
C LEU A 398 0.66 4.30 -16.57
N ALA A 399 0.93 5.04 -15.51
CA ALA A 399 -0.05 5.27 -14.45
C ALA A 399 -0.14 6.75 -14.03
N GLU A 400 -1.22 7.10 -13.32
CA GLU A 400 -1.44 8.45 -12.79
C GLU A 400 -0.80 8.66 -11.44
N SER A 401 -0.67 7.59 -10.65
CA SER A 401 0.01 7.64 -9.36
C SER A 401 0.65 6.30 -9.00
N MET A 402 1.72 6.37 -8.20
CA MET A 402 2.47 5.21 -7.74
C MET A 402 2.77 5.28 -6.24
N ARG A 403 2.63 4.16 -5.55
CA ARG A 403 3.02 4.03 -4.14
C ARG A 403 4.52 4.18 -3.96
N THR A 404 4.91 5.04 -3.04
CA THR A 404 6.31 5.32 -2.72
C THR A 404 6.82 4.51 -1.53
N ASP A 405 5.92 3.98 -0.71
CA ASP A 405 6.21 3.19 0.48
C ASP A 405 5.28 1.98 0.60
N GLN A 406 5.54 1.13 1.56
CA GLN A 406 4.61 0.11 2.05
C GLN A 406 3.40 0.75 2.72
N ASP A 407 2.41 -0.06 3.11
CA ASP A 407 1.27 0.40 3.87
C ASP A 407 1.72 1.10 5.16
N ILE A 408 1.12 2.25 5.42
CA ILE A 408 1.40 3.06 6.61
C ILE A 408 0.37 2.89 7.71
N ASN A 409 -0.69 2.15 7.43
CA ASN A 409 -1.70 1.84 8.43
C ASN A 409 -1.08 1.08 9.60
N ASN A 410 -1.47 1.44 10.80
CA ASN A 410 -1.10 0.72 12.02
C ASN A 410 -1.96 -0.55 12.14
N TYR A 411 -1.68 -1.50 11.27
CA TYR A 411 -2.50 -2.70 11.08
C TYR A 411 -2.60 -3.54 12.35
N GLY A 412 -3.84 -3.95 12.67
CA GLY A 412 -4.11 -4.77 13.86
C GLY A 412 -4.08 -3.99 15.17
N HIS A 413 -4.06 -2.66 15.13
CA HIS A 413 -4.12 -1.78 16.30
C HIS A 413 -5.44 -0.97 16.33
N GLU A 414 -5.66 -0.26 17.42
CA GLU A 414 -6.85 0.57 17.62
C GLU A 414 -6.72 1.98 16.99
N THR A 415 -5.53 2.33 16.52
CA THR A 415 -5.23 3.63 15.93
C THR A 415 -4.77 3.48 14.48
N PHE A 416 -5.02 4.50 13.67
CA PHE A 416 -4.72 4.45 12.24
C PHE A 416 -3.24 4.49 11.90
N LEU A 417 -2.43 5.22 12.67
CA LEU A 417 -1.07 5.57 12.33
C LEU A 417 -0.14 5.49 13.53
N ASP A 418 1.11 5.09 13.30
CA ASP A 418 2.25 5.23 14.20
C ASP A 418 3.24 6.27 13.67
N TRP A 419 3.87 7.06 14.56
CA TRP A 419 4.77 8.13 14.14
C TRP A 419 6.03 7.61 13.43
N GLY A 420 6.59 6.48 13.86
CA GLY A 420 7.75 5.87 13.20
C GLY A 420 7.42 5.44 11.77
N VAL A 421 6.19 4.98 11.54
CA VAL A 421 5.71 4.63 10.19
C VAL A 421 5.52 5.89 9.33
N ALA A 422 5.03 7.00 9.93
CA ALA A 422 4.98 8.29 9.23
C ALA A 422 6.38 8.79 8.83
N GLN A 423 7.38 8.67 9.72
CA GLN A 423 8.78 8.97 9.40
C GLN A 423 9.27 8.14 8.21
N ARG A 424 8.93 6.85 8.15
CA ARG A 424 9.28 5.96 7.03
C ARG A 424 8.64 6.43 5.72
N ALA A 425 7.38 6.81 5.73
CA ALA A 425 6.69 7.31 4.53
C ALA A 425 7.35 8.60 4.00
N ILE A 426 7.71 9.53 4.90
CA ILE A 426 8.41 10.76 4.57
C ILE A 426 9.79 10.47 3.97
N GLU A 427 10.54 9.52 4.54
CA GLU A 427 11.84 9.09 4.02
C GLU A 427 11.71 8.44 2.63
N ASN A 428 10.72 7.60 2.42
CA ASN A 428 10.48 6.98 1.12
C ASN A 428 10.06 8.01 0.05
N TYR A 429 9.31 9.03 0.42
CA TYR A 429 9.04 10.16 -0.46
C TYR A 429 10.33 10.95 -0.77
N ARG A 430 11.19 11.20 0.24
CA ARG A 430 12.49 11.87 0.03
C ARG A 430 13.32 11.14 -1.02
N GLN A 431 13.42 9.82 -0.92
CA GLN A 431 14.14 9.00 -1.90
C GLN A 431 13.50 9.11 -3.29
N TYR A 432 12.17 8.96 -3.38
CA TYR A 432 11.44 9.05 -4.63
C TYR A 432 11.68 10.39 -5.34
N ILE A 433 11.46 11.50 -4.64
CA ILE A 433 11.59 12.83 -5.26
C ILE A 433 13.04 13.18 -5.58
N GLY A 434 13.99 12.70 -4.76
CA GLY A 434 15.42 12.84 -5.00
C GLY A 434 15.86 12.13 -6.29
N LEU A 435 15.35 10.94 -6.54
CA LEU A 435 15.60 10.20 -7.79
C LEU A 435 14.93 10.87 -8.99
N GLN A 436 13.69 11.35 -8.85
CA GLN A 436 13.03 12.13 -9.90
C GLN A 436 13.81 13.42 -10.23
N ALA A 437 14.38 14.09 -9.22
CA ALA A 437 15.20 15.30 -9.43
C ALA A 437 16.49 15.02 -10.22
N GLN A 438 17.07 13.83 -10.09
CA GLN A 438 18.27 13.42 -10.82
C GLN A 438 17.98 13.08 -12.29
N ARG A 439 16.76 12.72 -12.60
CA ARG A 439 16.38 12.39 -13.98
C ARG A 439 16.27 13.68 -14.81
N ASN A 440 16.69 13.59 -16.06
CA ASN A 440 16.48 14.67 -17.03
C ASN A 440 15.22 14.42 -17.86
N ALA A 441 14.11 14.18 -17.16
CA ALA A 441 12.81 13.88 -17.78
C ALA A 441 11.68 14.49 -16.94
N PRO A 442 10.54 14.83 -17.55
CA PRO A 442 9.36 15.29 -16.82
C PRO A 442 8.87 14.23 -15.82
N ILE A 443 8.33 14.67 -14.69
CA ILE A 443 7.57 13.83 -13.77
C ILE A 443 6.12 13.81 -14.30
N THR A 444 5.64 12.64 -14.68
CA THR A 444 4.30 12.45 -15.26
C THR A 444 3.41 11.53 -14.42
N ILE A 445 3.81 11.28 -13.18
CA ILE A 445 3.13 10.44 -12.22
C ILE A 445 3.12 11.10 -10.85
N TYR A 446 2.01 11.06 -10.15
CA TYR A 446 1.89 11.58 -8.79
C TYR A 446 2.42 10.55 -7.78
N PRO A 447 3.14 10.97 -6.73
CA PRO A 447 3.44 10.08 -5.63
C PRO A 447 2.15 9.70 -4.89
N ASP A 448 2.09 8.46 -4.45
CA ASP A 448 1.10 7.98 -3.49
C ASP A 448 1.84 7.59 -2.21
N MET A 449 1.68 8.38 -1.16
CA MET A 449 2.30 8.15 0.15
C MET A 449 1.40 7.30 1.05
N ASP A 450 0.40 6.61 0.47
CA ASP A 450 -0.66 5.88 1.14
C ASP A 450 -1.73 6.79 1.78
N ASN A 451 -2.63 6.19 2.53
CA ASN A 451 -3.76 6.86 3.15
C ASN A 451 -3.34 8.05 4.03
N LEU A 452 -4.01 9.16 3.86
CA LEU A 452 -3.82 10.34 4.69
C LEU A 452 -4.69 10.25 5.97
N PHE A 453 -4.03 10.26 7.13
CA PHE A 453 -4.70 10.22 8.43
C PHE A 453 -4.65 11.59 9.12
N ALA A 454 -5.43 12.56 8.61
CA ALA A 454 -5.46 13.92 9.12
C ALA A 454 -6.83 14.37 9.67
N ALA A 455 -7.88 13.53 9.53
CA ALA A 455 -9.24 13.95 9.88
C ALA A 455 -9.59 13.80 11.35
N ASN A 456 -9.01 12.83 12.05
CA ASN A 456 -9.45 12.42 13.38
C ASN A 456 -8.52 12.90 14.50
N SER A 457 -9.05 13.01 15.73
CA SER A 457 -8.27 13.34 16.92
C SER A 457 -7.18 12.28 17.20
N GLU A 458 -6.22 12.62 18.06
CA GLU A 458 -5.12 11.76 18.47
C GLU A 458 -5.57 10.37 18.91
N LYS A 459 -6.69 10.31 19.66
CA LYS A 459 -7.24 9.04 20.15
C LYS A 459 -7.49 8.02 19.05
N LEU A 460 -7.90 8.46 17.87
CA LEU A 460 -8.20 7.59 16.73
C LEU A 460 -7.05 7.57 15.72
N THR A 461 -6.41 8.70 15.50
CA THR A 461 -5.27 8.78 14.58
C THR A 461 -4.03 8.04 15.11
N GLY A 462 -3.74 8.13 16.43
CA GLY A 462 -2.55 7.54 17.04
C GLY A 462 -1.35 8.49 17.10
N VAL A 463 -1.48 9.68 16.53
CA VAL A 463 -0.49 10.75 16.58
C VAL A 463 -1.13 12.05 17.04
N ASN A 464 -0.39 12.87 17.79
CA ASN A 464 -0.91 14.13 18.31
C ASN A 464 -1.14 15.19 17.22
N ASP A 465 -1.81 16.28 17.56
CA ASP A 465 -2.21 17.34 16.62
C ASP A 465 -1.01 17.97 15.88
N THR A 466 0.12 18.07 16.54
CA THR A 466 1.38 18.59 15.96
C THR A 466 1.89 17.65 14.87
N MET A 467 1.99 16.36 15.17
CA MET A 467 2.41 15.32 14.23
C MET A 467 1.39 15.16 13.09
N ARG A 468 0.09 15.21 13.41
CA ARG A 468 -1.00 15.17 12.42
C ARG A 468 -0.90 16.33 11.41
N THR A 469 -0.58 17.52 11.89
CA THR A 469 -0.31 18.69 11.04
C THR A 469 0.92 18.46 10.16
N THR A 470 1.96 17.83 10.69
CA THR A 470 3.17 17.48 9.93
C THR A 470 2.89 16.44 8.85
N VAL A 471 2.09 15.42 9.14
CA VAL A 471 1.61 14.46 8.12
C VAL A 471 0.90 15.21 7.00
N MET A 472 -0.08 16.05 7.33
CA MET A 472 -0.79 16.85 6.31
C MET A 472 0.16 17.71 5.47
N ASN A 473 1.12 18.39 6.10
CA ASN A 473 2.10 19.22 5.41
C ASN A 473 2.93 18.42 4.40
N HIS A 474 3.29 17.17 4.74
CA HIS A 474 4.07 16.31 3.85
C HIS A 474 3.24 15.79 2.67
N TRP A 475 2.01 15.32 2.89
CA TRP A 475 1.14 14.89 1.79
C TRP A 475 0.81 16.03 0.83
N LEU A 476 0.55 17.22 1.36
CA LEU A 476 0.40 18.44 0.55
C LEU A 476 1.68 18.72 -0.23
N GLY A 477 2.81 18.87 0.48
CA GLY A 477 4.10 19.26 -0.12
C GLY A 477 4.60 18.29 -1.17
N ALA A 478 4.30 17.01 -1.01
CA ALA A 478 4.61 15.99 -2.00
C ALA A 478 3.78 16.10 -3.30
N GLY A 479 2.68 16.86 -3.30
CA GLY A 479 1.68 16.79 -4.35
C GLY A 479 1.04 15.40 -4.43
N ALA A 480 1.07 14.65 -3.33
CA ALA A 480 0.62 13.27 -3.27
C ALA A 480 -0.89 13.13 -3.47
N ASN A 481 -1.33 11.89 -3.72
CA ASN A 481 -2.73 11.55 -3.54
C ASN A 481 -3.16 11.92 -2.12
N LEU A 482 -4.21 12.73 -1.99
CA LEU A 482 -4.83 13.08 -0.71
C LEU A 482 -6.05 12.17 -0.48
N ILE A 483 -5.79 10.87 -0.41
CA ILE A 483 -6.81 9.84 -0.16
C ILE A 483 -6.83 9.53 1.34
N LEU A 484 -7.91 9.92 2.00
CA LEU A 484 -8.09 9.74 3.43
C LEU A 484 -8.35 8.27 3.77
N GLY A 485 -7.70 7.76 4.81
CA GLY A 485 -8.03 6.49 5.46
C GLY A 485 -8.82 6.67 6.76
N SER A 486 -9.08 7.91 7.13
CA SER A 486 -9.73 8.31 8.39
C SER A 486 -11.22 7.95 8.43
N ASP A 487 -11.80 7.89 9.64
CA ASP A 487 -13.25 7.90 9.81
C ASP A 487 -13.80 9.31 9.56
N LEU A 488 -14.45 9.52 8.44
CA LEU A 488 -14.98 10.84 8.07
C LEU A 488 -16.14 11.28 8.96
N THR A 489 -16.87 10.34 9.58
CA THR A 489 -17.97 10.66 10.50
C THR A 489 -17.49 11.26 11.83
N ALA A 490 -16.21 11.04 12.14
CA ALA A 490 -15.53 11.54 13.34
C ALA A 490 -14.49 12.63 13.02
N THR A 491 -14.65 13.34 11.91
CA THR A 491 -13.76 14.46 11.55
C THR A 491 -13.88 15.58 12.60
N ASP A 492 -12.74 15.94 13.22
CA ASP A 492 -12.69 17.03 14.21
C ASP A 492 -12.40 18.41 13.57
N ASP A 493 -12.41 19.47 14.40
CA ASP A 493 -12.21 20.84 13.92
C ASP A 493 -10.84 21.04 13.27
N LEU A 494 -9.78 20.45 13.84
CA LEU A 494 -8.44 20.49 13.22
C LEU A 494 -8.43 19.73 11.90
N GLY A 495 -9.06 18.56 11.83
CA GLY A 495 -9.22 17.80 10.59
C GLY A 495 -9.91 18.62 9.51
N TYR A 496 -11.04 19.26 9.82
CA TYR A 496 -11.70 20.16 8.88
C TYR A 496 -10.79 21.32 8.45
N LYS A 497 -10.07 21.94 9.37
CA LYS A 497 -9.12 23.01 9.06
C LYS A 497 -8.03 22.54 8.11
N LEU A 498 -7.38 21.42 8.43
CA LEU A 498 -6.28 20.87 7.64
C LEU A 498 -6.72 20.46 6.23
N LEU A 499 -7.90 19.85 6.10
CA LEU A 499 -8.36 19.26 4.86
C LEU A 499 -9.11 20.25 3.96
N THR A 500 -9.89 21.17 4.54
CA THR A 500 -10.89 21.94 3.77
C THR A 500 -10.72 23.46 3.82
N SER A 501 -9.70 23.97 4.52
CA SER A 501 -9.46 25.43 4.51
C SER A 501 -9.02 25.91 3.12
N PRO A 502 -9.34 27.18 2.76
CA PRO A 502 -8.88 27.77 1.50
C PRO A 502 -7.35 27.72 1.35
N GLN A 503 -6.59 27.88 2.45
CA GLN A 503 -5.15 27.80 2.48
C GLN A 503 -4.64 26.41 2.11
N SER A 504 -5.26 25.36 2.65
CA SER A 504 -4.97 23.96 2.30
C SER A 504 -5.22 23.69 0.82
N THR A 505 -6.36 24.15 0.30
CA THR A 505 -6.73 23.99 -1.11
C THR A 505 -5.75 24.70 -2.04
N THR A 506 -5.35 25.94 -1.69
CA THR A 506 -4.38 26.72 -2.45
C THR A 506 -3.02 26.02 -2.47
N ALA A 507 -2.54 25.57 -1.31
CA ALA A 507 -1.30 24.82 -1.20
C ALA A 507 -1.34 23.52 -2.02
N ALA A 508 -2.42 22.73 -1.89
CA ALA A 508 -2.59 21.48 -2.64
C ALA A 508 -2.57 21.71 -4.17
N ASN A 509 -3.14 22.81 -4.66
CA ASN A 509 -3.12 23.13 -6.09
C ASN A 509 -1.72 23.57 -6.57
N PHE A 510 -0.97 24.27 -5.73
CA PHE A 510 0.42 24.62 -6.04
C PHE A 510 1.30 23.36 -6.09
N PHE A 511 1.24 22.53 -5.08
CA PHE A 511 2.05 21.30 -4.98
C PHE A 511 1.71 20.25 -6.04
N ALA A 512 0.49 20.24 -6.54
CA ALA A 512 0.12 19.41 -7.69
C ALA A 512 0.95 19.72 -8.95
N GLN A 513 1.52 20.90 -9.05
CA GLN A 513 2.40 21.32 -10.14
C GLN A 513 3.86 21.33 -9.72
N TYR A 514 4.17 21.77 -8.51
CA TYR A 514 5.53 21.97 -7.97
C TYR A 514 5.71 21.13 -6.70
N PRO A 515 6.04 19.84 -6.80
CA PRO A 515 6.26 19.02 -5.62
C PRO A 515 7.51 19.48 -4.87
N MET A 516 7.46 19.41 -3.54
CA MET A 516 8.61 19.79 -2.72
C MET A 516 9.75 18.77 -2.84
N GLN A 517 10.98 19.27 -2.69
CA GLN A 517 12.19 18.48 -2.64
C GLN A 517 13.03 18.87 -1.40
N PRO A 518 13.82 17.95 -0.83
CA PRO A 518 14.64 18.27 0.34
C PRO A 518 15.77 19.24 -0.03
N ARG A 519 15.90 20.27 0.76
CA ARG A 519 16.96 21.28 0.73
C ARG A 519 17.40 21.55 2.17
N ASN A 520 18.11 20.59 2.74
CA ASN A 520 18.44 20.58 4.16
C ASN A 520 19.08 21.87 4.63
N PRO A 521 18.80 22.28 5.89
CA PRO A 521 19.32 23.51 6.46
C PRO A 521 20.84 23.62 6.29
N ARG A 522 21.32 24.80 5.89
CA ARG A 522 22.72 25.15 5.68
C ARG A 522 23.47 24.42 4.57
N THR A 523 23.07 23.24 4.18
CA THR A 523 23.79 22.41 3.20
C THR A 523 23.14 22.41 1.82
N GLY A 524 21.84 22.63 1.75
CA GLY A 524 21.07 22.51 0.49
C GLY A 524 21.09 21.12 -0.12
N ASN A 525 21.48 20.07 0.63
CA ASN A 525 21.52 18.70 0.16
C ASN A 525 20.15 18.00 0.39
N ASN A 526 20.05 16.73 0.00
CA ASN A 526 18.84 15.93 0.09
C ASN A 526 18.96 14.69 0.99
N LEU A 527 19.98 14.66 1.87
CA LEU A 527 20.15 13.55 2.81
C LEU A 527 19.05 13.58 3.88
N ALA A 528 18.65 12.40 4.36
CA ALA A 528 17.72 12.28 5.47
C ALA A 528 18.28 12.96 6.73
N GLN A 529 17.51 13.82 7.38
CA GLN A 529 17.89 14.51 8.60
C GLN A 529 16.69 14.70 9.51
N GLN A 530 16.91 14.63 10.81
CA GLN A 530 15.88 14.92 11.80
C GLN A 530 15.36 16.36 11.69
N LEU A 531 16.27 17.32 11.51
CA LEU A 531 15.95 18.74 11.27
C LEU A 531 16.03 19.00 9.78
N GLN A 532 14.92 19.05 9.10
CA GLN A 532 14.88 19.06 7.64
C GLN A 532 14.12 20.25 7.09
N ALA A 533 14.56 20.73 5.93
CA ALA A 533 13.84 21.70 5.13
C ALA A 533 13.54 21.15 3.74
N TRP A 534 12.44 21.61 3.18
CA TRP A 534 11.95 21.26 1.85
C TRP A 534 11.56 22.53 1.12
N VAL A 535 11.72 22.54 -0.21
CA VAL A 535 11.30 23.65 -1.05
C VAL A 535 10.49 23.15 -2.25
N ALA A 536 9.46 23.89 -2.58
CA ALA A 536 8.64 23.69 -3.78
C ALA A 536 8.60 25.00 -4.59
N GLY A 537 8.73 24.90 -5.91
CA GLY A 537 8.89 26.05 -6.77
C GLY A 537 10.35 26.57 -6.81
N PRO A 538 10.58 27.88 -7.12
CA PRO A 538 9.56 28.89 -7.36
C PRO A 538 8.68 28.60 -8.58
N SER A 539 7.47 29.16 -8.59
CA SER A 539 6.58 29.13 -9.75
C SER A 539 7.25 29.73 -11.00
N ASP A 540 6.65 29.52 -12.17
CA ASP A 540 7.18 30.04 -13.44
C ASP A 540 7.35 31.56 -13.47
N SER A 541 6.55 32.28 -12.67
CA SER A 541 6.74 33.72 -12.48
C SER A 541 7.95 34.08 -11.64
N GLY A 542 8.56 33.10 -10.95
CA GLY A 542 9.65 33.33 -9.99
C GLY A 542 9.23 34.07 -8.71
N LYS A 543 7.92 34.27 -8.49
CA LYS A 543 7.40 35.12 -7.41
C LYS A 543 6.74 34.36 -6.26
N GLU A 544 6.53 33.07 -6.40
CA GLU A 544 5.81 32.24 -5.43
C GLU A 544 6.56 30.93 -5.20
N ALA A 545 6.69 30.52 -3.95
CA ALA A 545 7.29 29.27 -3.54
C ALA A 545 6.67 28.79 -2.22
N TYR A 546 6.89 27.53 -1.86
CA TYR A 546 6.58 27.01 -0.54
C TYR A 546 7.83 26.40 0.08
N VAL A 547 7.92 26.52 1.40
CA VAL A 547 8.97 25.92 2.21
C VAL A 547 8.33 25.18 3.39
N LEU A 548 8.75 23.95 3.61
CA LEU A 548 8.45 23.20 4.81
C LEU A 548 9.71 23.09 5.64
N ILE A 549 9.62 23.40 6.94
CA ILE A 549 10.69 23.24 7.91
C ILE A 549 10.19 22.29 8.99
N ALA A 550 10.95 21.25 9.33
CA ALA A 550 10.52 20.21 10.26
C ALA A 550 11.58 19.84 11.29
N ASN A 551 11.10 19.48 12.47
CA ASN A 551 11.80 18.68 13.46
C ASN A 551 10.98 17.38 13.65
N TYR A 552 11.43 16.28 13.06
CA TYR A 552 10.71 15.01 13.15
C TYR A 552 10.79 14.32 14.52
N GLY A 553 11.57 14.87 15.45
CA GLY A 553 11.93 14.19 16.69
C GLY A 553 12.97 13.08 16.46
N PRO A 554 13.32 12.31 17.49
CA PRO A 554 14.21 11.18 17.37
C PRO A 554 13.74 10.18 16.32
N ASP A 555 14.69 9.58 15.58
CA ASP A 555 14.39 8.52 14.64
C ASP A 555 13.85 7.29 15.39
N GLN A 556 12.67 6.85 15.05
CA GLN A 556 12.06 5.63 15.59
C GLN A 556 12.46 4.38 14.80
N GLY A 557 13.60 4.44 14.09
CA GLY A 557 14.18 3.34 13.33
C GLY A 557 13.75 3.30 11.86
N SER A 558 12.99 4.28 11.39
CA SER A 558 12.44 4.28 10.04
C SER A 558 12.63 5.60 9.28
N GLY A 559 13.08 6.65 9.95
CA GLY A 559 13.32 7.97 9.34
C GLY A 559 14.63 8.08 8.56
N GLY A 560 15.60 7.20 8.82
CA GLY A 560 16.88 7.15 8.10
C GLY A 560 17.86 8.28 8.49
N PHE A 561 17.61 9.04 9.54
CA PHE A 561 18.49 10.10 10.01
C PHE A 561 19.35 9.66 11.20
N GLY A 562 20.66 9.90 11.11
CA GLY A 562 21.65 9.36 12.05
C GLY A 562 21.80 10.13 13.38
N THR A 563 20.95 11.13 13.65
CA THR A 563 21.00 11.96 14.87
C THR A 563 19.72 11.85 15.68
N HIS A 564 19.85 11.86 17.00
CA HIS A 564 18.72 11.83 17.93
C HIS A 564 18.77 13.07 18.84
N LEU A 565 18.19 14.17 18.35
CA LEU A 565 18.02 15.39 19.13
C LEU A 565 16.66 15.33 19.84
N TYR A 566 16.65 15.70 21.12
CA TYR A 566 15.44 15.68 21.92
C TYR A 566 14.90 17.10 22.15
N GLY A 567 13.59 17.20 22.29
CA GLY A 567 12.90 18.43 22.62
C GLY A 567 12.86 19.46 21.51
N LYS A 568 12.70 20.70 21.91
CA LYS A 568 12.56 21.85 21.01
C LYS A 568 13.90 22.22 20.37
N GLN A 569 13.92 22.31 19.03
CA GLN A 569 15.11 22.63 18.24
C GLN A 569 14.91 23.92 17.43
N ALA A 570 15.99 24.67 17.25
CA ALA A 570 16.04 25.78 16.31
C ALA A 570 16.43 25.27 14.92
N VAL A 571 15.55 25.43 13.94
CA VAL A 571 15.80 25.05 12.55
C VAL A 571 15.94 26.32 11.71
N THR A 572 17.16 26.60 11.26
CA THR A 572 17.48 27.81 10.50
C THR A 572 17.73 27.47 9.03
N VAL A 573 17.00 28.12 8.13
CA VAL A 573 17.19 28.05 6.68
C VAL A 573 17.67 29.37 6.13
N SER A 574 18.50 29.35 5.09
CA SER A 574 18.84 30.51 4.30
C SER A 574 18.18 30.48 2.94
N LEU A 575 17.88 31.61 2.35
CA LEU A 575 17.36 31.70 0.98
C LEU A 575 18.31 31.00 -0.01
N ALA A 576 19.61 31.21 0.12
CA ALA A 576 20.61 30.54 -0.70
C ALA A 576 20.61 28.99 -0.51
N GLY A 577 20.54 28.50 0.73
CA GLY A 577 20.42 27.06 1.03
C GLY A 577 19.17 26.43 0.44
N LEU A 578 18.05 27.15 0.45
CA LEU A 578 16.82 26.75 -0.20
C LEU A 578 16.89 26.84 -1.75
N GLY A 579 17.93 27.49 -2.29
CA GLY A 579 18.07 27.72 -3.73
C GLY A 579 17.18 28.85 -4.26
N LEU A 580 16.71 29.72 -3.37
CA LEU A 580 15.91 30.89 -3.71
C LEU A 580 16.78 32.12 -3.94
N SER A 581 16.31 33.04 -4.76
CA SER A 581 17.05 34.31 -5.03
C SER A 581 17.22 35.14 -3.75
N CYS A 582 18.36 35.84 -3.65
CA CYS A 582 18.67 36.75 -2.54
C CYS A 582 17.86 38.06 -2.60
N SER A 583 16.56 37.99 -2.82
CA SER A 583 15.62 39.11 -2.78
C SER A 583 14.76 39.03 -1.54
N GLN A 584 14.04 40.08 -1.22
CA GLN A 584 13.12 40.07 -0.11
C GLN A 584 11.94 39.16 -0.42
N TRP A 585 11.68 38.21 0.48
CA TRP A 585 10.52 37.35 0.46
C TRP A 585 9.62 37.57 1.68
N LYS A 586 8.32 37.54 1.49
CA LYS A 586 7.36 37.48 2.58
C LYS A 586 7.05 36.00 2.85
N PHE A 587 7.40 35.51 4.05
CA PHE A 587 7.07 34.16 4.53
C PHE A 587 5.77 34.24 5.31
N THR A 588 4.77 33.49 4.91
CA THR A 588 3.47 33.42 5.58
C THR A 588 3.21 31.98 6.01
N ASP A 589 3.05 31.75 7.30
CA ASP A 589 2.66 30.44 7.83
C ASP A 589 1.26 30.08 7.33
N VAL A 590 1.12 28.93 6.69
CA VAL A 590 -0.13 28.52 6.03
C VAL A 590 -1.29 28.37 7.03
N TRP A 591 -0.99 27.89 8.23
CA TRP A 591 -2.05 27.57 9.20
C TRP A 591 -2.43 28.70 10.12
N SER A 592 -1.49 29.54 10.49
CA SER A 592 -1.74 30.70 11.37
C SER A 592 -1.95 32.02 10.62
N GLY A 593 -1.50 32.12 9.36
CA GLY A 593 -1.50 33.36 8.58
C GLY A 593 -0.44 34.37 9.02
N ASN A 594 0.34 34.08 10.06
CA ASN A 594 1.41 34.96 10.51
C ASN A 594 2.47 35.12 9.43
N SER A 595 2.95 36.33 9.22
CA SER A 595 3.92 36.59 8.16
C SER A 595 5.08 37.46 8.64
N THR A 596 6.25 37.23 8.02
CA THR A 596 7.47 38.00 8.25
C THR A 596 8.20 38.24 6.94
N LYS A 597 8.96 39.33 6.86
CA LYS A 597 9.85 39.62 5.74
C LYS A 597 11.22 38.99 5.99
N VAL A 598 11.70 38.24 5.01
CA VAL A 598 12.96 37.49 5.09
C VAL A 598 13.89 37.98 3.96
N ASN A 599 15.07 38.44 4.33
CA ASN A 599 16.09 38.86 3.38
C ASN A 599 17.23 37.84 3.23
N ASN A 600 17.48 37.03 4.27
CA ASN A 600 18.61 36.11 4.29
C ASN A 600 18.29 34.79 4.99
N TYR A 601 17.91 34.85 6.27
CA TYR A 601 17.71 33.70 7.13
C TYR A 601 16.32 33.73 7.77
N TYR A 602 15.76 32.53 7.96
CA TYR A 602 14.56 32.32 8.75
C TYR A 602 14.82 31.19 9.74
N THR A 603 14.44 31.40 11.00
CA THR A 603 14.57 30.40 12.06
C THR A 603 13.20 30.08 12.63
N ALA A 604 12.85 28.79 12.63
CA ALA A 604 11.71 28.25 13.36
C ALA A 604 12.19 27.49 14.61
N TYR A 605 11.41 27.57 15.70
CA TYR A 605 11.65 26.81 16.92
C TYR A 605 10.59 25.74 17.03
N LEU A 606 10.96 24.50 16.73
CA LEU A 606 10.03 23.39 16.53
C LEU A 606 10.22 22.32 17.60
N THR A 607 9.13 21.86 18.21
CA THR A 607 9.10 20.69 19.08
C THR A 607 9.19 19.40 18.26
N GLU A 608 9.38 18.27 18.92
CA GLU A 608 9.42 16.97 18.26
C GLU A 608 8.11 16.68 17.49
N GLY A 609 8.24 16.16 16.29
CA GLY A 609 7.11 15.91 15.38
C GLY A 609 6.52 17.16 14.74
N GLN A 610 7.04 18.36 15.03
CA GLN A 610 6.50 19.62 14.52
C GLN A 610 7.11 20.03 13.19
N SER A 611 6.26 20.55 12.30
CA SER A 611 6.69 21.26 11.11
C SER A 611 5.95 22.58 10.93
N GLN A 612 6.52 23.46 10.11
CA GLN A 612 5.94 24.70 9.69
C GLN A 612 5.91 24.76 8.17
N LEU A 613 4.71 24.92 7.61
CA LEU A 613 4.51 25.09 6.17
C LEU A 613 4.36 26.58 5.87
N LEU A 614 5.26 27.10 5.05
CA LEU A 614 5.39 28.53 4.74
C LEU A 614 5.08 28.77 3.27
N HIS A 615 4.14 29.67 3.00
CA HIS A 615 3.88 30.22 1.69
C HIS A 615 4.76 31.46 1.49
N LEU A 616 5.56 31.46 0.46
CA LEU A 616 6.52 32.51 0.15
C LEU A 616 6.05 33.31 -1.06
N THR A 617 5.98 34.63 -0.89
CA THR A 617 5.72 35.55 -2.00
C THR A 617 6.86 36.56 -2.09
N LYS A 618 7.35 36.82 -3.31
CA LYS A 618 8.38 37.78 -3.57
C LYS A 618 7.80 39.21 -3.53
N SER A 619 8.41 40.07 -2.73
CA SER A 619 8.01 41.47 -2.60
C SER A 619 8.36 42.27 -3.85
#